data_3f3ff33e6d80d768735ca2db9a79c073
#
_entry.id   3f3ff33e6d80d768735ca2db9a79c073
#
_cell.length_a   1.000
_cell.length_b   1.000
_cell.length_c   1.000
_cell.angle_alpha   90.00
_cell.angle_beta   90.00
_cell.angle_gamma   90.00
#
_symmetry.space_group_name_H-M   'P 1'
#
loop_
_entity.id
_entity.type
_entity.pdbx_description
1 polymer ?
#
loop_
_entity_poly.entity_id
_entity_poly.type
_entity_poly.pdbx_seq_one_letter_code
_entity_poly.pdbx_strand_id
1 'polypeptide(L)'
;TQWSIRISAYSERLLNGLNDIDWPEPLKEMQRNWIGKSEGAMVSFDVENFDKQIEVFTTRVDTIYGVSFMTLAPEHPFVKHITKDENLESVKNYIEKSAKKTERERMSDVKSISGVFTGAYAIHPLNNEKLEIWISDYVLAGYGTGAVMAVPCGDQRDYNFAKFFNIPIKNIFLDKDISKEAFQSKEDFVLTNS
;
A
#
# COMPACT_ATOMS: atom_id res chain seq x y z
N THR A 1 -10.38 -11.09 29.03
CA THR A 1 -11.04 -9.94 28.38
C THR A 1 -10.21 -8.71 28.69
N GLN A 2 -9.78 -7.99 27.66
CA GLN A 2 -8.97 -6.77 27.81
C GLN A 2 -9.75 -5.58 27.25
N TRP A 3 -9.69 -4.45 27.94
CA TRP A 3 -10.28 -3.22 27.45
C TRP A 3 -9.44 -2.63 26.33
N SER A 4 -10.09 -2.22 25.25
CA SER A 4 -9.46 -1.52 24.13
C SER A 4 -10.21 -0.23 23.83
N ILE A 5 -9.47 0.85 23.53
CA ILE A 5 -10.04 2.13 23.14
C ILE A 5 -9.76 2.32 21.64
N ARG A 6 -10.81 2.58 20.85
CA ARG A 6 -10.66 2.93 19.42
C ARG A 6 -10.14 4.36 19.29
N ILE A 7 -8.86 4.56 19.56
CA ILE A 7 -8.23 5.88 19.59
C ILE A 7 -8.31 6.60 18.23
N SER A 8 -8.23 5.88 17.13
CA SER A 8 -8.33 6.43 15.77
C SER A 8 -9.67 7.11 15.48
N ALA A 9 -10.75 6.72 16.15
CA ALA A 9 -12.05 7.39 16.02
C ALA A 9 -12.06 8.83 16.60
N TYR A 10 -11.06 9.19 17.38
CA TYR A 10 -10.92 10.51 18.00
C TYR A 10 -9.85 11.39 17.31
N SER A 11 -9.16 10.89 16.31
CA SER A 11 -8.03 11.59 15.66
C SER A 11 -8.39 12.99 15.18
N GLU A 12 -9.48 13.13 14.45
CA GLU A 12 -9.96 14.45 13.94
C GLU A 12 -10.33 15.38 15.09
N ARG A 13 -11.03 14.88 16.12
CA ARG A 13 -11.42 15.66 17.29
C ARG A 13 -10.20 16.11 18.11
N LEU A 14 -9.22 15.24 18.27
CA LEU A 14 -7.96 15.58 18.96
C LEU A 14 -7.18 16.62 18.18
N LEU A 15 -7.10 16.49 16.86
CA LEU A 15 -6.41 17.45 15.99
C LEU A 15 -7.05 18.85 16.09
N ASN A 16 -8.38 18.91 15.96
CA ASN A 16 -9.11 20.18 16.08
C ASN A 16 -8.99 20.80 17.47
N GLY A 17 -9.06 19.98 18.53
CA GLY A 17 -8.93 20.42 19.91
C GLY A 17 -7.57 21.07 20.25
N LEU A 18 -6.52 20.85 19.44
CA LEU A 18 -5.24 21.55 19.62
C LEU A 18 -5.34 23.07 19.40
N ASN A 19 -6.39 23.53 18.69
CA ASN A 19 -6.61 24.96 18.47
C ASN A 19 -7.20 25.66 19.70
N ASP A 20 -7.89 24.90 20.56
CA ASP A 20 -8.63 25.42 21.71
C ASP A 20 -7.81 25.44 23.00
N ILE A 21 -6.62 24.83 23.00
CA ILE A 21 -5.75 24.74 24.19
C ILE A 21 -4.60 25.75 24.14
N ASP A 22 -4.25 26.28 25.29
CA ASP A 22 -3.12 27.21 25.43
C ASP A 22 -1.81 26.45 25.65
N TRP A 23 -1.35 25.79 24.57
CA TRP A 23 -0.06 25.11 24.54
C TRP A 23 0.93 25.84 23.62
N PRO A 24 2.24 25.77 23.90
CA PRO A 24 3.27 26.28 23.00
C PRO A 24 3.18 25.60 21.63
N GLU A 25 3.36 26.39 20.56
CA GLU A 25 3.23 25.90 19.19
C GLU A 25 4.10 24.66 18.87
N PRO A 26 5.37 24.56 19.32
CA PRO A 26 6.18 23.36 19.10
C PRO A 26 5.54 22.08 19.68
N LEU A 27 4.83 22.20 20.80
CA LEU A 27 4.13 21.05 21.40
C LEU A 27 2.90 20.66 20.58
N LYS A 28 2.13 21.65 20.12
CA LYS A 28 0.99 21.41 19.20
C LYS A 28 1.46 20.75 17.91
N GLU A 29 2.56 21.21 17.34
CA GLU A 29 3.17 20.62 16.14
C GLU A 29 3.56 19.16 16.35
N MET A 30 4.19 18.85 17.48
CA MET A 30 4.53 17.47 17.84
C MET A 30 3.29 16.59 17.92
N GLN A 31 2.17 17.09 18.48
CA GLN A 31 0.92 16.35 18.55
C GLN A 31 0.27 16.19 17.15
N ARG A 32 0.29 17.22 16.30
CA ARG A 32 -0.19 17.13 14.91
C ARG A 32 0.57 16.04 14.14
N ASN A 33 1.90 16.06 14.26
CA ASN A 33 2.77 15.07 13.63
C ASN A 33 2.52 13.65 14.17
N TRP A 34 2.25 13.52 15.47
CA TRP A 34 1.91 12.23 16.08
C TRP A 34 0.56 11.67 15.59
N ILE A 35 -0.46 12.54 15.48
CA ILE A 35 -1.78 12.16 14.96
C ILE A 35 -1.68 11.81 13.47
N GLY A 36 -0.87 12.54 12.69
CA GLY A 36 -0.49 12.21 11.34
C GLY A 36 -1.66 12.21 10.36
N LYS A 37 -2.38 13.34 10.22
CA LYS A 37 -3.42 13.46 9.18
C LYS A 37 -2.79 13.34 7.80
N SER A 38 -3.26 12.36 7.00
CA SER A 38 -2.89 12.19 5.61
C SER A 38 -4.03 12.62 4.70
N GLU A 39 -3.72 13.40 3.67
CA GLU A 39 -4.64 13.75 2.60
C GLU A 39 -4.27 12.98 1.34
N GLY A 40 -5.27 12.46 0.65
CA GLY A 40 -5.04 11.63 -0.53
C GLY A 40 -6.34 11.33 -1.26
N ALA A 41 -6.25 10.42 -2.22
CA ALA A 41 -7.38 9.99 -3.04
C ALA A 41 -7.67 8.49 -2.86
N MET A 42 -8.94 8.14 -3.00
CA MET A 42 -9.36 6.74 -3.17
C MET A 42 -9.36 6.41 -4.65
N VAL A 43 -8.70 5.31 -5.01
CA VAL A 43 -8.67 4.79 -6.37
C VAL A 43 -9.25 3.39 -6.37
N SER A 44 -10.21 3.13 -7.26
CA SER A 44 -10.85 1.83 -7.40
C SER A 44 -10.29 1.10 -8.62
N PHE A 45 -9.93 -0.16 -8.43
CA PHE A 45 -9.44 -1.05 -9.47
C PHE A 45 -10.42 -2.20 -9.66
N ASP A 46 -10.95 -2.38 -10.87
CA ASP A 46 -11.70 -3.57 -11.22
C ASP A 46 -10.81 -4.81 -11.12
N VAL A 47 -11.40 -5.94 -10.76
CA VAL A 47 -10.69 -7.22 -10.72
C VAL A 47 -11.26 -8.11 -11.82
N GLU A 48 -10.37 -8.69 -12.62
CA GLU A 48 -10.77 -9.54 -13.74
C GLU A 48 -11.61 -10.73 -13.25
N ASN A 49 -12.81 -10.90 -13.82
CA ASN A 49 -13.77 -11.96 -13.47
C ASN A 49 -14.29 -11.91 -12.02
N PHE A 50 -14.32 -10.73 -11.43
CA PHE A 50 -14.86 -10.52 -10.10
C PHE A 50 -15.73 -9.26 -10.09
N ASP A 51 -16.86 -9.30 -9.38
CA ASP A 51 -17.88 -8.25 -9.41
C ASP A 51 -17.63 -7.07 -8.44
N LYS A 52 -16.51 -7.10 -7.72
CA LYS A 52 -16.13 -6.06 -6.77
C LYS A 52 -14.81 -5.42 -7.14
N GLN A 53 -14.64 -4.17 -6.72
CA GLN A 53 -13.43 -3.40 -6.92
C GLN A 53 -12.52 -3.49 -5.68
N ILE A 54 -11.21 -3.39 -5.92
CA ILE A 54 -10.23 -3.15 -4.87
C ILE A 54 -10.05 -1.65 -4.74
N GLU A 55 -10.36 -1.11 -3.57
CA GLU A 55 -10.15 0.30 -3.25
C GLU A 55 -8.77 0.49 -2.60
N VAL A 56 -8.04 1.48 -3.06
CA VAL A 56 -6.72 1.85 -2.53
C VAL A 56 -6.74 3.32 -2.14
N PHE A 57 -6.32 3.62 -0.92
CA PHE A 57 -6.02 4.99 -0.52
C PHE A 57 -4.56 5.31 -0.85
N THR A 58 -4.33 6.40 -1.57
CA THR A 58 -2.97 6.87 -1.88
C THR A 58 -2.83 8.36 -1.66
N THR A 59 -1.68 8.80 -1.13
CA THR A 59 -1.28 10.20 -1.06
C THR A 59 -0.57 10.68 -2.34
N ARG A 60 -0.28 9.75 -3.27
CA ARG A 60 0.45 9.99 -4.51
C ARG A 60 -0.33 9.46 -5.72
N VAL A 61 -1.55 9.97 -5.90
CA VAL A 61 -2.39 9.61 -7.07
C VAL A 61 -1.75 10.04 -8.40
N ASP A 62 -0.91 11.06 -8.36
CA ASP A 62 -0.10 11.54 -9.49
C ASP A 62 0.78 10.45 -10.11
N THR A 63 1.18 9.45 -9.33
CA THR A 63 2.05 8.36 -9.79
C THR A 63 1.30 7.14 -10.34
N ILE A 64 0.00 7.24 -10.57
CA ILE A 64 -0.86 6.11 -10.96
C ILE A 64 -0.38 5.38 -12.22
N TYR A 65 0.17 6.07 -13.21
CA TYR A 65 0.71 5.46 -14.43
C TYR A 65 1.97 4.62 -14.19
N GLY A 66 2.61 4.76 -13.02
CA GLY A 66 3.75 3.93 -12.60
C GLY A 66 3.36 2.65 -11.88
N VAL A 67 2.06 2.41 -11.68
CA VAL A 67 1.57 1.19 -11.03
C VAL A 67 1.97 -0.02 -11.85
N SER A 68 2.67 -0.95 -11.22
CA SER A 68 3.16 -2.19 -11.87
C SER A 68 2.44 -3.44 -11.36
N PHE A 69 1.96 -3.41 -10.12
CA PHE A 69 1.20 -4.51 -9.51
C PHE A 69 0.37 -4.00 -8.35
N MET A 70 -0.53 -4.83 -7.84
CA MET A 70 -1.32 -4.59 -6.65
C MET A 70 -0.87 -5.51 -5.53
N THR A 71 -0.88 -5.04 -4.29
CA THR A 71 -0.57 -5.89 -3.14
C THR A 71 -1.67 -5.77 -2.09
N LEU A 72 -2.18 -6.90 -1.64
CA LEU A 72 -3.16 -7.00 -0.57
C LEU A 72 -2.50 -7.52 0.71
N ALA A 73 -3.04 -7.10 1.84
CA ALA A 73 -2.73 -7.76 3.11
C ALA A 73 -3.15 -9.24 3.05
N PRO A 74 -2.38 -10.18 3.64
CA PRO A 74 -2.74 -11.59 3.65
C PRO A 74 -4.14 -11.87 4.23
N GLU A 75 -4.60 -11.02 5.16
CA GLU A 75 -5.90 -11.10 5.83
C GLU A 75 -7.02 -10.39 5.06
N HIS A 76 -6.74 -9.74 3.94
CA HIS A 76 -7.73 -9.00 3.18
C HIS A 76 -8.87 -9.92 2.72
N PRO A 77 -10.15 -9.53 2.92
CA PRO A 77 -11.31 -10.41 2.67
C PRO A 77 -11.40 -10.91 1.23
N PHE A 78 -10.90 -10.15 0.25
CA PHE A 78 -10.97 -10.54 -1.16
C PHE A 78 -9.97 -11.63 -1.54
N VAL A 79 -8.89 -11.82 -0.80
CA VAL A 79 -7.84 -12.80 -1.14
C VAL A 79 -8.42 -14.18 -1.39
N LYS A 80 -9.32 -14.65 -0.53
CA LYS A 80 -9.95 -15.98 -0.64
C LYS A 80 -10.88 -16.11 -1.87
N HIS A 81 -11.42 -15.00 -2.35
CA HIS A 81 -12.40 -15.00 -3.45
C HIS A 81 -11.74 -14.83 -4.81
N ILE A 82 -10.62 -14.13 -4.89
CA ILE A 82 -9.93 -13.83 -6.15
C ILE A 82 -8.80 -14.82 -6.45
N THR A 83 -8.33 -15.57 -5.44
CA THR A 83 -7.21 -16.52 -5.64
C THR A 83 -7.65 -17.66 -6.57
N LYS A 84 -6.86 -17.89 -7.61
CA LYS A 84 -7.11 -19.00 -8.55
C LYS A 84 -6.73 -20.35 -7.93
N ASP A 85 -7.40 -21.41 -8.39
CA ASP A 85 -7.23 -22.76 -7.85
C ASP A 85 -5.78 -23.23 -7.80
N GLU A 86 -5.00 -22.92 -8.83
CA GLU A 86 -3.56 -23.24 -8.93
C GLU A 86 -2.69 -22.56 -7.87
N ASN A 87 -3.16 -21.44 -7.31
CA ASN A 87 -2.45 -20.65 -6.31
C ASN A 87 -2.98 -20.84 -4.87
N LEU A 88 -4.10 -21.56 -4.70
CA LEU A 88 -4.78 -21.69 -3.41
C LEU A 88 -3.88 -22.23 -2.29
N GLU A 89 -3.10 -23.26 -2.56
CA GLU A 89 -2.25 -23.88 -1.55
C GLU A 89 -1.13 -22.93 -1.11
N SER A 90 -0.45 -22.29 -2.06
CA SER A 90 0.64 -21.34 -1.76
C SER A 90 0.12 -20.10 -1.03
N VAL A 91 -1.03 -19.55 -1.43
CA VAL A 91 -1.68 -18.42 -0.77
C VAL A 91 -2.09 -18.80 0.66
N LYS A 92 -2.73 -19.97 0.85
CA LYS A 92 -3.12 -20.44 2.19
C LYS A 92 -1.93 -20.60 3.12
N ASN A 93 -0.87 -21.25 2.66
CA ASN A 93 0.36 -21.44 3.41
C ASN A 93 1.01 -20.09 3.80
N TYR A 94 0.97 -19.11 2.87
CA TYR A 94 1.49 -17.77 3.13
C TYR A 94 0.66 -17.03 4.19
N ILE A 95 -0.67 -17.09 4.12
CA ILE A 95 -1.57 -16.50 5.12
C ILE A 95 -1.30 -17.08 6.51
N GLU A 96 -1.19 -18.42 6.62
CA GLU A 96 -0.91 -19.10 7.90
C GLU A 96 0.46 -18.72 8.46
N LYS A 97 1.46 -18.54 7.62
CA LYS A 97 2.80 -18.08 8.00
C LYS A 97 2.77 -16.62 8.48
N SER A 98 2.09 -15.76 7.74
CA SER A 98 1.98 -14.33 8.08
C SER A 98 1.20 -14.09 9.37
N ALA A 99 0.17 -14.89 9.63
CA ALA A 99 -0.63 -14.83 10.86
C ALA A 99 0.15 -15.14 12.15
N LYS A 100 1.32 -15.78 12.04
CA LYS A 100 2.21 -16.06 13.19
C LYS A 100 3.09 -14.86 13.56
N LYS A 101 3.22 -13.87 12.66
CA LYS A 101 3.97 -12.64 12.90
C LYS A 101 3.04 -11.57 13.50
N THR A 102 3.51 -10.81 14.46
CA THR A 102 2.84 -9.61 14.93
C THR A 102 2.96 -8.47 13.90
N GLU A 103 2.04 -7.51 13.91
CA GLU A 103 2.14 -6.32 13.04
C GLU A 103 3.48 -5.59 13.22
N ARG A 104 3.97 -5.52 14.47
CA ARG A 104 5.26 -4.87 14.78
C ARG A 104 6.44 -5.60 14.13
N GLU A 105 6.44 -6.94 14.14
CA GLU A 105 7.46 -7.75 13.45
C GLU A 105 7.39 -7.54 11.94
N ARG A 106 6.18 -7.52 11.36
CA ARG A 106 5.95 -7.26 9.93
C ARG A 106 6.44 -5.87 9.51
N MET A 107 6.22 -4.84 10.35
CA MET A 107 6.71 -3.47 10.09
C MET A 107 8.23 -3.34 10.20
N SER A 108 8.84 -4.05 11.14
CA SER A 108 10.30 -3.98 11.39
C SER A 108 11.14 -4.78 10.42
N ASP A 109 10.54 -5.80 9.78
CA ASP A 109 11.22 -6.70 8.83
C ASP A 109 11.29 -6.06 7.42
N VAL A 110 12.03 -4.96 7.32
CA VAL A 110 12.21 -4.24 6.04
C VAL A 110 13.16 -4.99 5.09
N LYS A 111 13.91 -5.96 5.61
CA LYS A 111 14.95 -6.67 4.84
C LYS A 111 14.46 -7.94 4.16
N SER A 112 13.41 -8.57 4.64
CA SER A 112 12.87 -9.78 4.03
C SER A 112 11.77 -9.43 3.03
N ILE A 113 12.01 -9.77 1.76
CA ILE A 113 11.00 -9.63 0.71
C ILE A 113 10.24 -10.95 0.64
N SER A 114 8.94 -10.89 0.85
CA SER A 114 8.08 -12.06 0.76
C SER A 114 6.72 -11.70 0.18
N GLY A 115 6.15 -12.60 -0.58
CA GLY A 115 4.83 -12.44 -1.18
C GLY A 115 4.44 -13.66 -1.98
N VAL A 116 3.17 -13.75 -2.34
CA VAL A 116 2.63 -14.82 -3.18
C VAL A 116 1.66 -14.21 -4.19
N PHE A 117 1.79 -14.61 -5.45
CA PHE A 117 0.85 -14.23 -6.51
C PHE A 117 -0.47 -14.98 -6.33
N THR A 118 -1.59 -14.25 -6.42
CA THR A 118 -2.93 -14.84 -6.28
C THR A 118 -3.44 -15.52 -7.54
N GLY A 119 -2.78 -15.33 -8.68
CA GLY A 119 -3.26 -15.73 -10.00
C GLY A 119 -4.29 -14.76 -10.61
N ALA A 120 -4.76 -13.77 -9.85
CA ALA A 120 -5.73 -12.77 -10.29
C ALA A 120 -5.06 -11.48 -10.77
N TYR A 121 -5.81 -10.72 -11.56
CA TYR A 121 -5.36 -9.43 -12.11
C TYR A 121 -6.37 -8.34 -11.80
N ALA A 122 -5.86 -7.18 -11.41
CA ALA A 122 -6.62 -5.93 -11.38
C ALA A 122 -6.51 -5.23 -12.74
N ILE A 123 -7.49 -4.39 -13.05
CA ILE A 123 -7.51 -3.59 -14.27
C ILE A 123 -7.16 -2.15 -13.91
N HIS A 124 -6.12 -1.63 -14.52
CA HIS A 124 -5.71 -0.26 -14.32
C HIS A 124 -6.80 0.71 -14.82
N PRO A 125 -7.30 1.65 -14.00
CA PRO A 125 -8.51 2.42 -14.31
C PRO A 125 -8.38 3.39 -15.48
N LEU A 126 -7.16 3.76 -15.88
CA LEU A 126 -6.92 4.77 -16.91
C LEU A 126 -6.45 4.19 -18.26
N ASN A 127 -5.70 3.07 -18.25
CA ASN A 127 -5.12 2.50 -19.46
C ASN A 127 -5.55 1.05 -19.74
N ASN A 128 -6.39 0.47 -18.88
CA ASN A 128 -6.90 -0.90 -18.96
C ASN A 128 -5.82 -2.01 -18.94
N GLU A 129 -4.62 -1.72 -18.54
CA GLU A 129 -3.59 -2.74 -18.36
C GLU A 129 -3.93 -3.69 -17.21
N LYS A 130 -3.53 -4.95 -17.38
CA LYS A 130 -3.65 -5.96 -16.32
C LYS A 130 -2.48 -5.83 -15.34
N LEU A 131 -2.80 -5.72 -14.07
CA LEU A 131 -1.88 -5.61 -12.96
C LEU A 131 -1.99 -6.88 -12.11
N GLU A 132 -0.89 -7.58 -11.89
CA GLU A 132 -0.87 -8.75 -11.01
C GLU A 132 -1.31 -8.41 -9.58
N ILE A 133 -2.12 -9.25 -8.96
CA ILE A 133 -2.52 -9.09 -7.56
C ILE A 133 -1.73 -10.08 -6.70
N TRP A 134 -0.89 -9.53 -5.86
CA TRP A 134 -0.05 -10.24 -4.90
C TRP A 134 -0.60 -10.11 -3.49
N ILE A 135 -0.22 -11.00 -2.60
CA ILE A 135 -0.32 -10.81 -1.15
C ILE A 135 1.07 -10.69 -0.56
N SER A 136 1.23 -9.77 0.39
CA SER A 136 2.50 -9.63 1.11
C SER A 136 2.28 -9.13 2.53
N ASP A 137 3.13 -9.57 3.44
CA ASP A 137 3.04 -9.27 4.87
C ASP A 137 3.49 -7.84 5.22
N TYR A 138 4.06 -7.08 4.28
CA TYR A 138 4.34 -5.66 4.48
C TYR A 138 3.08 -4.78 4.38
N VAL A 139 2.00 -5.27 3.77
CA VAL A 139 0.70 -4.59 3.74
C VAL A 139 -0.11 -5.02 4.97
N LEU A 140 -0.59 -4.05 5.73
CA LEU A 140 -1.36 -4.30 6.96
C LEU A 140 -2.84 -4.08 6.72
N ALA A 141 -3.68 -5.03 7.13
CA ALA A 141 -5.13 -4.95 6.96
C ALA A 141 -5.77 -3.82 7.78
N GLY A 142 -5.14 -3.41 8.89
CA GLY A 142 -5.59 -2.31 9.75
C GLY A 142 -5.15 -0.92 9.27
N TYR A 143 -4.40 -0.81 8.18
CA TYR A 143 -3.91 0.46 7.65
C TYR A 143 -4.50 0.73 6.26
N GLY A 144 -5.21 1.85 6.13
CA GLY A 144 -5.95 2.19 4.91
C GLY A 144 -7.04 1.15 4.59
N THR A 145 -7.06 0.68 3.37
CA THR A 145 -7.99 -0.35 2.87
C THR A 145 -7.44 -1.78 2.99
N GLY A 146 -6.20 -1.94 3.46
CA GLY A 146 -5.50 -3.22 3.40
C GLY A 146 -5.05 -3.62 1.98
N ALA A 147 -5.06 -2.67 1.06
CA ALA A 147 -4.61 -2.80 -0.32
C ALA A 147 -3.69 -1.64 -0.71
N VAL A 148 -2.70 -1.90 -1.53
CA VAL A 148 -1.72 -0.93 -2.02
C VAL A 148 -1.58 -1.07 -3.53
N MET A 149 -1.59 0.04 -4.24
CA MET A 149 -1.08 0.11 -5.60
C MET A 149 0.43 0.30 -5.55
N ALA A 150 1.18 -0.64 -6.08
CA ALA A 150 2.63 -0.61 -6.02
C ALA A 150 3.21 0.19 -7.18
N VAL A 151 4.06 1.17 -6.84
CA VAL A 151 4.74 2.07 -7.78
C VAL A 151 6.26 1.93 -7.64
N PRO A 152 6.87 0.87 -8.20
CA PRO A 152 8.28 0.54 -8.00
C PRO A 152 9.25 1.64 -8.41
N CYS A 153 8.92 2.47 -9.38
CA CYS A 153 9.80 3.57 -9.77
C CYS A 153 9.89 4.68 -8.70
N GLY A 154 8.89 4.80 -7.78
CA GLY A 154 8.80 5.86 -6.79
C GLY A 154 8.88 5.39 -5.33
N ASP A 155 8.81 4.09 -5.08
CA ASP A 155 8.88 3.49 -3.75
C ASP A 155 9.93 2.37 -3.71
N GLN A 156 10.87 2.46 -2.77
CA GLN A 156 11.98 1.51 -2.69
C GLN A 156 11.54 0.10 -2.24
N ARG A 157 10.49 -0.01 -1.44
CA ARG A 157 9.95 -1.31 -1.02
C ARG A 157 9.30 -2.03 -2.20
N ASP A 158 8.48 -1.31 -2.95
CA ASP A 158 7.86 -1.82 -4.17
C ASP A 158 8.91 -2.16 -5.23
N TYR A 159 9.97 -1.33 -5.35
CA TYR A 159 11.10 -1.58 -6.23
C TYR A 159 11.79 -2.90 -5.92
N ASN A 160 12.13 -3.11 -4.65
CA ASN A 160 12.79 -4.33 -4.20
C ASN A 160 11.90 -5.56 -4.43
N PHE A 161 10.59 -5.42 -4.17
CA PHE A 161 9.61 -6.47 -4.43
C PHE A 161 9.52 -6.80 -5.92
N ALA A 162 9.38 -5.78 -6.78
CA ALA A 162 9.32 -5.97 -8.22
C ALA A 162 10.60 -6.64 -8.78
N LYS A 163 11.78 -6.22 -8.31
CA LYS A 163 13.04 -6.86 -8.68
C LYS A 163 13.13 -8.32 -8.23
N PHE A 164 12.71 -8.62 -7.02
CA PHE A 164 12.77 -9.98 -6.46
C PHE A 164 11.86 -10.96 -7.21
N PHE A 165 10.66 -10.51 -7.60
CA PHE A 165 9.67 -11.32 -8.32
C PHE A 165 9.69 -11.14 -9.84
N ASN A 166 10.68 -10.37 -10.38
CA ASN A 166 10.82 -10.08 -11.81
C ASN A 166 9.58 -9.38 -12.42
N ILE A 167 8.89 -8.53 -11.65
CA ILE A 167 7.78 -7.73 -12.14
C ILE A 167 8.34 -6.52 -12.89
N PRO A 168 7.81 -6.18 -14.10
CA PRO A 168 8.27 -5.03 -14.86
C PRO A 168 8.08 -3.72 -14.10
N ILE A 169 9.11 -2.86 -14.12
CA ILE A 169 9.08 -1.53 -13.49
C ILE A 169 8.88 -0.48 -14.58
N LYS A 170 7.82 0.31 -14.44
CA LYS A 170 7.51 1.43 -15.33
C LYS A 170 8.11 2.71 -14.78
N ASN A 171 9.02 3.34 -15.50
CA ASN A 171 9.55 4.64 -15.12
C ASN A 171 8.62 5.75 -15.63
N ILE A 172 8.09 6.53 -14.69
CA ILE A 172 7.25 7.71 -14.98
C ILE A 172 7.95 9.02 -14.69
N PHE A 173 9.18 9.00 -14.20
CA PHE A 173 9.96 10.19 -13.91
C PHE A 173 10.84 10.57 -15.11
N LEU A 174 10.59 11.73 -15.69
CA LEU A 174 11.38 12.24 -16.81
C LEU A 174 12.84 12.45 -16.37
N ASP A 175 13.79 11.99 -17.19
CA ASP A 175 15.23 12.15 -16.98
C ASP A 175 15.79 11.62 -15.65
N LYS A 176 15.07 10.70 -14.98
CA LYS A 176 15.56 10.03 -13.76
C LYS A 176 15.95 8.58 -14.06
N ASP A 177 17.14 8.21 -13.62
CA ASP A 177 17.63 6.82 -13.72
C ASP A 177 17.13 6.00 -12.52
N ILE A 178 16.32 4.99 -12.80
CA ILE A 178 15.81 4.03 -11.80
C ILE A 178 16.43 2.63 -11.97
N SER A 179 17.55 2.49 -12.66
CA SER A 179 18.14 1.18 -12.94
C SER A 179 18.61 0.46 -11.68
N LYS A 180 19.03 1.20 -10.65
CA LYS A 180 19.62 0.67 -9.40
C LYS A 180 18.69 0.77 -8.20
N GLU A 181 17.87 1.80 -8.13
CA GLU A 181 16.98 2.10 -7.00
C GLU A 181 15.77 2.93 -7.45
N ALA A 182 14.75 3.01 -6.59
CA ALA A 182 13.59 3.87 -6.82
C ALA A 182 13.94 5.35 -6.65
N PHE A 183 13.27 6.21 -7.40
CA PHE A 183 13.36 7.66 -7.24
C PHE A 183 12.38 8.14 -6.17
N GLN A 184 12.85 8.34 -4.94
CA GLN A 184 12.00 8.65 -3.77
C GLN A 184 11.80 10.15 -3.50
N SER A 185 12.40 11.05 -4.29
CA SER A 185 12.21 12.50 -4.07
C SER A 185 10.75 12.90 -4.27
N LYS A 186 10.30 13.84 -3.44
CA LYS A 186 8.98 14.46 -3.54
C LYS A 186 9.00 15.81 -4.26
N GLU A 187 10.17 16.27 -4.64
CA GLU A 187 10.43 17.57 -5.25
C GLU A 187 11.31 17.41 -6.49
N ASP A 188 11.29 18.40 -7.37
CA ASP A 188 12.15 18.52 -8.55
C ASP A 188 12.06 17.34 -9.55
N PHE A 189 10.85 16.92 -9.90
CA PHE A 189 10.62 15.95 -10.95
C PHE A 189 9.45 16.35 -11.86
N VAL A 190 9.49 15.84 -13.08
CA VAL A 190 8.40 15.90 -14.05
C VAL A 190 7.91 14.48 -14.28
N LEU A 191 6.60 14.29 -14.21
CA LEU A 191 5.99 12.99 -14.54
C LEU A 191 5.73 12.91 -16.05
N THR A 192 5.99 11.75 -16.62
CA THR A 192 5.56 11.39 -17.96
C THR A 192 4.24 10.64 -17.89
N ASN A 193 3.33 10.93 -18.82
CA ASN A 193 2.01 10.28 -18.91
C ASN A 193 1.04 10.53 -17.74
N SER A 194 1.18 11.64 -17.03
CA SER A 194 0.25 12.08 -15.99
C SER A 194 -0.68 13.18 -16.50
#